data_d72006d6ed760608fa5e586aa4ac670a
#
_entry.id   d72006d6ed760608fa5e586aa4ac670a
#
_cell.length_a   1.000
_cell.length_b   1.000
_cell.length_c   1.000
_cell.angle_alpha   90.00
_cell.angle_beta   90.00
_cell.angle_gamma   90.00
#
_symmetry.space_group_name_H-M   'P 1'
#
loop_
_entity.id
_entity.type
_entity.pdbx_description
1 polymer ?
#
loop_
_entity_poly.entity_id
_entity_poly.type
_entity_poly.pdbx_seq_one_letter_code
_entity_poly.pdbx_strand_id
1 'polypeptide(L)'
;MKLLLLSGTPMFNTYKEIIWMTNLLNMNDGRGLIKMSDVFNVNGEFQEESNTTENGREVLVRKLTGYISFVRGENPYTFPYRMYPGTFAPEQTFQTLPPQTRSIVGGEVIPNEVTTITDTNVYVVKVGGYQEDVYNLMSHDLATPAVNAQDQSIDENDDDDADGVGRLGYTRLQEPIQCLNMTFPMNNLTADSSDPEDIHSMVEDGKVSIKDAVGTRGLKATMDYIDDRTESNYMKGQFTYKPWVQNGIHKNFFAIDKVGNYSGKIKQICDCVVESTGVILIYSQYLDGGLIPMALALESLGITRHGSADKSLFKTPPIDPLRIGPKKLPAKYIMITGEKRISPDNA
;
A
#
# COMPACT_ATOMS: atom_id res chain seq x y z
N MET A 1 -21.56 14.23 31.36
CA MET A 1 -21.55 13.57 30.02
C MET A 1 -20.74 12.29 30.17
N LYS A 2 -21.13 11.18 29.55
CA LYS A 2 -20.33 9.93 29.59
C LYS A 2 -19.65 9.76 28.24
N LEU A 3 -18.34 9.55 28.25
CA LEU A 3 -17.53 9.35 27.06
C LEU A 3 -17.09 7.87 26.99
N LEU A 4 -17.37 7.23 25.85
CA LEU A 4 -16.90 5.89 25.53
C LEU A 4 -16.19 5.93 24.18
N LEU A 5 -14.94 5.49 24.16
CA LEU A 5 -14.13 5.39 22.94
C LEU A 5 -13.96 3.91 22.60
N LEU A 6 -14.35 3.51 21.40
CA LEU A 6 -14.20 2.16 20.87
C LEU A 6 -13.22 2.21 19.68
N SER A 7 -12.09 1.55 19.82
CA SER A 7 -11.07 1.49 18.77
C SER A 7 -10.29 0.19 18.86
N GLY A 8 -9.98 -0.39 17.70
CA GLY A 8 -9.01 -1.50 17.59
C GLY A 8 -7.56 -1.02 17.55
N THR A 9 -7.35 0.27 17.20
CA THR A 9 -6.03 0.89 17.01
C THR A 9 -6.01 2.27 17.65
N PRO A 10 -5.91 2.36 18.99
CA PRO A 10 -6.01 3.64 19.70
C PRO A 10 -4.86 4.61 19.42
N MET A 11 -3.75 4.11 18.88
CA MET A 11 -2.63 4.90 18.36
C MET A 11 -2.36 4.45 16.94
N PHE A 12 -2.43 5.37 15.98
CA PHE A 12 -2.31 5.04 14.55
C PHE A 12 -0.97 5.49 13.97
N ASN A 13 -0.61 6.75 14.14
CA ASN A 13 0.60 7.31 13.51
C ASN A 13 1.79 7.36 14.48
N THR A 14 1.57 7.76 15.71
CA THR A 14 2.65 7.99 16.66
C THR A 14 2.20 7.71 18.10
N TYR A 15 3.15 7.29 18.96
CA TYR A 15 2.94 7.11 20.39
C TYR A 15 2.47 8.38 21.11
N LYS A 16 2.72 9.54 20.56
CA LYS A 16 2.29 10.85 21.10
C LYS A 16 0.77 10.97 21.22
N GLU A 17 0.02 10.26 20.38
CA GLU A 17 -1.44 10.25 20.39
C GLU A 17 -2.03 9.73 21.69
N ILE A 18 -1.29 8.92 22.45
CA ILE A 18 -1.73 8.43 23.75
C ILE A 18 -1.96 9.56 24.76
N ILE A 19 -1.18 10.65 24.66
CA ILE A 19 -1.31 11.81 25.55
C ILE A 19 -2.63 12.54 25.30
N TRP A 20 -2.97 12.76 24.04
CA TRP A 20 -4.25 13.38 23.67
C TRP A 20 -5.43 12.56 24.19
N MET A 21 -5.40 11.25 23.96
CA MET A 21 -6.47 10.35 24.40
C MET A 21 -6.58 10.28 25.92
N THR A 22 -5.44 10.19 26.61
CA THR A 22 -5.39 10.24 28.09
C THR A 22 -6.00 11.54 28.59
N ASN A 23 -5.65 12.66 28.00
CA ASN A 23 -6.18 13.97 28.39
C ASN A 23 -7.68 14.08 28.14
N LEU A 24 -8.18 13.57 27.00
CA LEU A 24 -9.61 13.56 26.69
C LEU A 24 -10.43 12.81 27.77
N LEU A 25 -9.96 11.62 28.17
CA LEU A 25 -10.59 10.80 29.21
C LEU A 25 -10.53 11.47 30.59
N ASN A 26 -9.36 12.00 30.96
CA ASN A 26 -9.19 12.70 32.23
C ASN A 26 -9.98 14.00 32.31
N MET A 27 -10.07 14.75 31.23
CA MET A 27 -10.88 15.99 31.14
C MET A 27 -12.36 15.71 31.33
N ASN A 28 -12.87 14.61 30.75
CA ASN A 28 -14.27 14.20 30.94
C ASN A 28 -14.62 13.95 32.42
N ASP A 29 -13.66 13.50 33.21
CA ASP A 29 -13.82 13.24 34.63
C ASP A 29 -13.33 14.38 35.55
N GLY A 30 -12.97 15.53 34.97
CA GLY A 30 -12.47 16.70 35.70
C GLY A 30 -11.08 16.47 36.34
N ARG A 31 -10.31 15.50 35.87
CA ARG A 31 -8.94 15.24 36.34
C ARG A 31 -7.93 16.13 35.62
N GLY A 32 -6.82 16.41 36.30
CA GLY A 32 -5.72 17.21 35.70
C GLY A 32 -5.12 16.57 34.46
N LEU A 33 -4.77 17.40 33.51
CA LEU A 33 -4.16 16.99 32.24
C LEU A 33 -2.65 16.76 32.41
N ILE A 34 -2.06 16.03 31.47
CA ILE A 34 -0.62 15.78 31.39
C ILE A 34 -0.06 16.37 30.09
N LYS A 35 1.18 16.80 30.14
CA LYS A 35 1.92 17.26 28.96
C LYS A 35 2.77 16.11 28.40
N MET A 36 3.18 16.25 27.15
CA MET A 36 4.10 15.32 26.52
C MET A 36 5.39 15.17 27.33
N SER A 37 5.95 16.28 27.80
CA SER A 37 7.17 16.33 28.63
C SER A 37 7.05 15.68 30.00
N ASP A 38 5.83 15.43 30.49
CA ASP A 38 5.63 14.75 31.77
C ASP A 38 5.80 13.22 31.60
N VAL A 39 5.70 12.72 30.36
CA VAL A 39 5.72 11.31 30.05
C VAL A 39 6.93 10.90 29.22
N PHE A 40 7.27 11.70 28.21
CA PHE A 40 8.34 11.37 27.26
C PHE A 40 9.42 12.46 27.23
N ASN A 41 10.67 12.03 27.06
CA ASN A 41 11.80 12.90 26.80
C ASN A 41 11.86 13.33 25.32
N VAL A 42 12.84 14.13 24.96
CA VAL A 42 13.04 14.61 23.57
C VAL A 42 13.33 13.50 22.57
N ASN A 43 13.84 12.36 23.04
CA ASN A 43 14.14 11.19 22.23
C ASN A 43 12.93 10.24 22.08
N GLY A 44 11.79 10.55 22.71
CA GLY A 44 10.59 9.71 22.66
C GLY A 44 10.58 8.54 23.65
N GLU A 45 11.56 8.48 24.56
CA GLU A 45 11.61 7.48 25.63
C GLU A 45 10.84 7.98 26.84
N PHE A 46 10.46 7.07 27.75
CA PHE A 46 9.84 7.48 28.99
C PHE A 46 10.79 8.37 29.82
N GLN A 47 10.27 9.46 30.34
CA GLN A 47 11.01 10.35 31.23
C GLN A 47 11.41 9.57 32.49
N GLU A 48 12.70 9.49 32.78
CA GLU A 48 13.20 8.75 33.97
C GLU A 48 12.92 9.50 35.27
N GLU A 49 13.03 10.84 35.24
CA GLU A 49 12.69 11.71 36.38
C GLU A 49 11.80 12.86 35.88
N SER A 50 10.59 12.90 36.34
CA SER A 50 9.73 14.08 36.29
C SER A 50 10.00 14.98 37.50
N ASN A 51 9.58 16.27 37.47
CA ASN A 51 9.57 17.17 38.61
C ASN A 51 8.76 16.63 39.82
N THR A 52 8.21 15.46 39.68
CA THR A 52 7.54 14.66 40.70
C THR A 52 8.33 13.37 40.91
N THR A 53 8.14 12.72 42.06
CA THR A 53 8.78 11.44 42.41
C THR A 53 8.40 10.27 41.47
N GLU A 54 7.57 10.50 40.46
CA GLU A 54 7.08 9.50 39.48
C GLU A 54 7.81 9.63 38.15
N ASN A 55 8.21 8.52 37.55
CA ASN A 55 8.70 8.51 36.18
C ASN A 55 7.55 8.63 35.17
N GLY A 56 7.87 8.95 33.92
CA GLY A 56 6.87 9.19 32.87
C GLY A 56 5.92 8.01 32.65
N ARG A 57 6.42 6.78 32.77
CA ARG A 57 5.61 5.57 32.68
C ARG A 57 4.58 5.47 33.84
N GLU A 58 4.99 5.77 35.04
CA GLU A 58 4.11 5.73 36.20
C GLU A 58 3.01 6.79 36.12
N VAL A 59 3.38 8.00 35.66
CA VAL A 59 2.41 9.08 35.37
C VAL A 59 1.36 8.61 34.38
N LEU A 60 1.77 8.01 33.25
CA LEU A 60 0.85 7.53 32.24
C LEU A 60 -0.05 6.39 32.77
N VAL A 61 0.52 5.42 33.44
CA VAL A 61 -0.24 4.30 34.07
C VAL A 61 -1.28 4.84 35.04
N ARG A 62 -0.91 5.74 35.95
CA ARG A 62 -1.82 6.33 36.93
C ARG A 62 -2.98 7.10 36.23
N LYS A 63 -2.70 7.79 35.16
CA LYS A 63 -3.69 8.58 34.41
C LYS A 63 -4.63 7.73 33.54
N LEU A 64 -4.20 6.55 33.10
CA LEU A 64 -5.00 5.62 32.30
C LEU A 64 -5.69 4.53 33.15
N THR A 65 -5.25 4.31 34.36
CA THR A 65 -5.85 3.28 35.21
C THR A 65 -7.34 3.53 35.42
N GLY A 66 -8.13 2.51 35.12
CA GLY A 66 -9.60 2.53 35.22
C GLY A 66 -10.32 3.03 33.95
N TYR A 67 -9.58 3.53 32.95
CA TYR A 67 -10.17 3.98 31.68
C TYR A 67 -10.07 2.97 30.55
N ILE A 68 -9.09 2.07 30.60
CA ILE A 68 -8.82 1.14 29.51
C ILE A 68 -9.35 -0.24 29.87
N SER A 69 -10.22 -0.76 29.02
CA SER A 69 -10.63 -2.16 29.00
C SER A 69 -10.27 -2.77 27.65
N PHE A 70 -9.59 -3.89 27.66
CA PHE A 70 -9.21 -4.60 26.44
C PHE A 70 -9.25 -6.11 26.67
N VAL A 71 -9.54 -6.81 25.61
CA VAL A 71 -9.44 -8.28 25.60
C VAL A 71 -8.04 -8.63 25.10
N ARG A 72 -7.28 -9.31 25.95
CA ARG A 72 -5.95 -9.81 25.59
C ARG A 72 -6.05 -11.26 25.16
N GLY A 73 -5.45 -11.53 24.03
CA GLY A 73 -5.32 -12.87 23.49
C GLY A 73 -6.14 -13.07 22.21
N GLU A 74 -5.53 -13.73 21.26
CA GLU A 74 -6.20 -14.23 20.07
C GLU A 74 -7.04 -15.45 20.49
N ASN A 75 -8.32 -15.46 20.15
CA ASN A 75 -9.12 -16.66 20.30
C ASN A 75 -8.82 -17.58 19.10
N PRO A 76 -8.08 -18.67 19.27
CA PRO A 76 -7.68 -19.52 18.15
C PRO A 76 -8.85 -20.18 17.43
N TYR A 77 -10.06 -20.12 18.02
CA TYR A 77 -11.27 -20.67 17.41
C TYR A 77 -12.08 -19.65 16.59
N THR A 78 -11.85 -18.36 16.78
CA THR A 78 -12.63 -17.30 16.13
C THR A 78 -11.79 -16.39 15.25
N PHE A 79 -10.49 -16.31 15.48
CA PHE A 79 -9.58 -15.51 14.67
C PHE A 79 -8.51 -16.41 14.05
N PRO A 80 -8.18 -16.19 12.75
CA PRO A 80 -7.07 -16.88 12.13
C PRO A 80 -5.77 -16.48 12.83
N TYR A 81 -4.92 -17.45 13.14
CA TYR A 81 -3.60 -17.15 13.64
C TYR A 81 -2.67 -16.74 12.51
N ARG A 82 -1.71 -15.89 12.84
CA ARG A 82 -0.73 -15.40 11.88
C ARG A 82 0.32 -16.47 11.60
N MET A 83 0.47 -16.84 10.34
CA MET A 83 1.58 -17.65 9.87
C MET A 83 2.62 -16.76 9.19
N TYR A 84 3.88 -16.97 9.54
CA TYR A 84 4.99 -16.25 8.91
C TYR A 84 5.48 -16.99 7.66
N PRO A 85 5.89 -16.28 6.60
CA PRO A 85 6.33 -16.88 5.35
C PRO A 85 7.41 -17.95 5.52
N GLY A 86 8.33 -17.76 6.45
CA GLY A 86 9.37 -18.75 6.75
C GLY A 86 8.85 -20.15 7.18
N THR A 87 7.59 -20.22 7.62
CA THR A 87 6.97 -21.49 8.02
C THR A 87 6.33 -22.24 6.85
N PHE A 88 5.67 -21.50 5.92
CA PHE A 88 4.90 -22.12 4.83
C PHE A 88 5.54 -21.93 3.45
N ALA A 89 6.43 -20.96 3.28
CA ALA A 89 7.11 -20.65 2.03
C ALA A 89 8.57 -20.21 2.30
N PRO A 90 9.43 -21.10 2.86
CA PRO A 90 10.80 -20.75 3.24
C PRO A 90 11.64 -20.27 2.04
N GLU A 91 11.34 -20.76 0.84
CA GLU A 91 12.04 -20.36 -0.40
C GLU A 91 11.69 -18.91 -0.83
N GLN A 92 10.59 -18.37 -0.32
CA GLN A 92 10.09 -17.01 -0.61
C GLN A 92 10.31 -16.07 0.58
N THR A 93 11.29 -16.36 1.40
CA THR A 93 11.73 -15.49 2.49
C THR A 93 13.21 -15.21 2.37
N PHE A 94 13.66 -14.10 2.96
CA PHE A 94 15.09 -13.86 3.06
C PHE A 94 15.71 -14.87 4.03
N GLN A 95 16.60 -15.71 3.55
CA GLN A 95 17.44 -16.61 4.37
C GLN A 95 18.44 -15.79 5.19
N THR A 96 18.97 -14.75 4.58
CA THR A 96 19.87 -13.79 5.18
C THR A 96 19.53 -12.42 4.63
N LEU A 97 19.25 -11.46 5.50
CA LEU A 97 19.01 -10.09 5.05
C LEU A 97 20.29 -9.52 4.44
N PRO A 98 20.21 -8.88 3.28
CA PRO A 98 21.34 -8.16 2.74
C PRO A 98 21.78 -7.09 3.74
N PRO A 99 23.08 -6.93 4.00
CA PRO A 99 23.57 -5.93 4.94
C PRO A 99 23.20 -4.53 4.44
N GLN A 100 22.61 -3.73 5.30
CA GLN A 100 22.36 -2.32 5.01
C GLN A 100 23.71 -1.59 5.10
N THR A 101 24.26 -1.24 3.96
CA THR A 101 25.58 -0.58 3.90
C THR A 101 25.47 0.93 3.72
N ARG A 102 24.36 1.41 3.18
CA ARG A 102 24.15 2.85 2.92
C ARG A 102 22.72 3.28 3.22
N SER A 103 22.60 4.50 3.70
CA SER A 103 21.30 5.16 3.81
C SER A 103 20.70 5.40 2.42
N ILE A 104 19.39 5.15 2.26
CA ILE A 104 18.65 5.47 1.03
C ILE A 104 18.62 7.00 0.82
N VAL A 105 18.58 7.77 1.91
CA VAL A 105 18.60 9.23 1.88
C VAL A 105 20.06 9.70 2.04
N GLY A 106 20.58 10.34 0.99
CA GLY A 106 21.93 10.93 1.00
C GLY A 106 23.08 9.98 0.69
N GLY A 107 22.85 8.67 0.57
CA GLY A 107 23.90 7.69 0.22
C GLY A 107 25.00 7.52 1.28
N GLU A 108 24.82 8.06 2.49
CA GLU A 108 25.77 7.96 3.59
C GLU A 108 25.96 6.52 4.05
N VAL A 109 27.19 6.17 4.38
CA VAL A 109 27.51 4.85 4.94
C VAL A 109 26.91 4.73 6.32
N ILE A 110 26.09 3.68 6.54
CA ILE A 110 25.52 3.40 7.86
C ILE A 110 26.63 2.89 8.76
N PRO A 111 26.89 3.50 9.93
CA PRO A 111 27.88 3.02 10.87
C PRO A 111 27.56 1.58 11.34
N ASN A 112 28.59 0.76 11.56
CA ASN A 112 28.41 -0.62 12.03
C ASN A 112 27.73 -0.72 13.42
N GLU A 113 27.67 0.37 14.15
CA GLU A 113 27.04 0.46 15.48
C GLU A 113 25.52 0.64 15.40
N VAL A 114 24.98 0.98 14.22
CA VAL A 114 23.52 1.15 14.03
C VAL A 114 22.88 -0.23 13.96
N THR A 115 21.86 -0.44 14.78
CA THR A 115 21.06 -1.67 14.75
C THR A 115 20.37 -1.81 13.40
N THR A 116 20.79 -2.76 12.61
CA THR A 116 20.16 -3.09 11.33
C THR A 116 18.91 -3.92 11.55
N ILE A 117 17.96 -3.84 10.60
CA ILE A 117 16.78 -4.70 10.62
C ILE A 117 17.23 -6.13 10.41
N THR A 118 17.05 -6.98 11.43
CA THR A 118 17.50 -8.39 11.42
C THR A 118 16.37 -9.37 11.14
N ASP A 119 15.12 -8.94 11.22
CA ASP A 119 13.95 -9.80 11.05
C ASP A 119 12.89 -9.09 10.20
N THR A 120 12.73 -9.55 8.96
CA THR A 120 11.67 -9.10 8.07
C THR A 120 10.81 -10.30 7.71
N ASN A 121 9.72 -10.50 8.42
CA ASN A 121 8.74 -11.54 8.11
C ASN A 121 7.93 -11.19 6.85
N VAL A 122 8.61 -11.04 5.72
CA VAL A 122 8.06 -10.58 4.45
C VAL A 122 8.05 -11.72 3.44
N TYR A 123 6.93 -11.90 2.77
CA TYR A 123 6.84 -12.79 1.62
C TYR A 123 7.48 -12.13 0.41
N VAL A 124 8.52 -12.75 -0.13
CA VAL A 124 9.30 -12.22 -1.25
C VAL A 124 8.73 -12.72 -2.57
N VAL A 125 8.47 -11.80 -3.47
CA VAL A 125 7.96 -12.09 -4.81
C VAL A 125 8.94 -11.58 -5.85
N LYS A 126 9.16 -12.39 -6.89
CA LYS A 126 10.00 -11.99 -8.03
C LYS A 126 9.28 -10.89 -8.82
N VAL A 127 9.99 -9.82 -9.11
CA VAL A 127 9.52 -8.73 -9.99
C VAL A 127 9.58 -9.20 -11.45
N GLY A 128 8.59 -8.83 -12.26
CA GLY A 128 8.60 -9.14 -13.70
C GLY A 128 9.49 -8.20 -14.49
N GLY A 129 9.92 -8.61 -15.68
CA GLY A 129 10.90 -7.86 -16.48
C GLY A 129 10.52 -6.41 -16.74
N TYR A 130 9.34 -6.14 -17.30
CA TYR A 130 8.87 -4.76 -17.52
C TYR A 130 8.74 -3.93 -16.23
N GLN A 131 8.24 -4.56 -15.15
CA GLN A 131 8.15 -3.90 -13.86
C GLN A 131 9.54 -3.58 -13.28
N GLU A 132 10.50 -4.49 -13.47
CA GLU A 132 11.89 -4.32 -13.02
C GLU A 132 12.56 -3.15 -13.75
N ASP A 133 12.39 -3.07 -15.08
CA ASP A 133 12.96 -2.01 -15.89
C ASP A 133 12.46 -0.63 -15.45
N VAL A 134 11.13 -0.48 -15.28
CA VAL A 134 10.54 0.78 -14.81
C VAL A 134 10.95 1.10 -13.37
N TYR A 135 11.04 0.08 -12.50
CA TYR A 135 11.49 0.28 -11.13
C TYR A 135 12.95 0.76 -11.06
N ASN A 136 13.83 0.18 -11.88
CA ASN A 136 15.23 0.57 -11.95
C ASN A 136 15.39 2.02 -12.41
N LEU A 137 14.59 2.46 -13.40
CA LEU A 137 14.56 3.86 -13.82
C LEU A 137 14.14 4.79 -12.68
N MET A 138 13.05 4.47 -11.97
CA MET A 138 12.59 5.27 -10.81
C MET A 138 13.64 5.32 -9.70
N SER A 139 14.34 4.20 -9.48
CA SER A 139 15.37 4.11 -8.45
C SER A 139 16.63 4.91 -8.81
N HIS A 140 16.98 4.96 -10.10
CA HIS A 140 18.07 5.77 -10.59
C HIS A 140 17.79 7.27 -10.39
N ASP A 141 16.58 7.73 -10.69
CA ASP A 141 16.16 9.12 -10.45
C ASP A 141 16.21 9.51 -8.96
N LEU A 142 15.92 8.55 -8.08
CA LEU A 142 16.04 8.76 -6.63
C LEU A 142 17.49 8.88 -6.17
N ALA A 143 18.41 8.13 -6.79
CA ALA A 143 19.83 8.12 -6.44
C ALA A 143 20.56 9.37 -6.93
N THR A 144 20.02 10.04 -7.96
CA THR A 144 20.59 11.27 -8.48
C THR A 144 20.25 12.43 -7.54
N PRO A 145 21.25 13.13 -6.95
CA PRO A 145 20.98 14.29 -6.10
C PRO A 145 20.20 15.33 -6.91
N ALA A 146 19.06 15.76 -6.40
CA ALA A 146 18.29 16.83 -7.04
C ALA A 146 19.11 18.12 -7.06
N VAL A 147 19.69 18.43 -8.19
CA VAL A 147 20.45 19.69 -8.42
C VAL A 147 19.54 20.93 -8.37
N ASN A 148 18.21 20.73 -8.38
CA ASN A 148 17.21 21.79 -8.37
C ASN A 148 16.20 21.61 -7.23
N ALA A 149 16.63 21.77 -5.99
CA ALA A 149 15.73 21.84 -4.82
C ALA A 149 15.07 23.23 -4.67
N GLN A 150 14.75 23.92 -5.75
CA GLN A 150 14.20 25.30 -5.70
C GLN A 150 12.70 25.41 -5.98
N ASP A 151 11.98 24.31 -6.21
CA ASP A 151 10.57 24.41 -6.65
C ASP A 151 9.58 23.61 -5.77
N GLN A 152 9.82 23.56 -4.45
CA GLN A 152 8.78 23.16 -3.51
C GLN A 152 8.65 24.25 -2.44
N SER A 153 7.61 25.07 -2.58
CA SER A 153 7.12 25.95 -1.53
C SER A 153 6.80 25.09 -0.29
N ILE A 154 7.72 25.12 0.67
CA ILE A 154 7.51 24.62 2.02
C ILE A 154 6.53 25.64 2.64
N ASP A 155 5.35 25.21 2.99
CA ASP A 155 4.46 25.97 3.84
C ASP A 155 5.13 26.06 5.23
N GLU A 156 5.69 27.23 5.54
CA GLU A 156 6.50 27.51 6.74
C GLU A 156 5.67 27.57 8.04
N ASN A 157 4.41 27.14 8.02
CA ASN A 157 3.50 27.32 9.16
C ASN A 157 3.23 26.06 10.00
N ASP A 158 3.98 24.96 9.82
CA ASP A 158 3.86 23.76 10.68
C ASP A 158 5.10 23.65 11.58
N ASP A 159 5.08 24.39 12.69
CA ASP A 159 6.16 24.51 13.69
C ASP A 159 6.37 23.29 14.61
N ASP A 160 5.77 22.11 14.32
CA ASP A 160 5.76 21.01 15.30
C ASP A 160 6.49 19.71 14.86
N ASP A 161 7.18 19.65 13.72
CA ASP A 161 7.86 18.43 13.30
C ASP A 161 9.38 18.62 13.06
N ALA A 162 10.17 18.24 14.06
CA ALA A 162 11.62 18.00 13.94
C ALA A 162 11.97 16.87 12.93
N ASP A 163 10.97 16.27 12.28
CA ASP A 163 11.04 15.11 11.37
C ASP A 163 10.86 15.47 9.89
N GLY A 164 11.11 16.71 9.50
CA GLY A 164 11.00 17.16 8.09
C GLY A 164 11.76 16.27 7.07
N VAL A 165 12.83 15.62 7.50
CA VAL A 165 13.62 14.69 6.69
C VAL A 165 12.85 13.40 6.39
N GLY A 166 12.06 12.89 7.32
CA GLY A 166 11.27 11.66 7.15
C GLY A 166 10.14 11.85 6.15
N ARG A 167 9.48 13.01 6.16
CA ARG A 167 8.35 13.33 5.27
C ARG A 167 8.79 13.50 3.80
N LEU A 168 9.90 14.17 3.57
CA LEU A 168 10.52 14.29 2.23
C LEU A 168 10.94 12.92 1.69
N GLY A 169 11.50 12.04 2.52
CA GLY A 169 11.87 10.68 2.13
C GLY A 169 10.67 9.83 1.73
N TYR A 170 9.58 9.88 2.48
CA TYR A 170 8.37 9.10 2.19
C TYR A 170 7.69 9.54 0.88
N THR A 171 7.59 10.84 0.63
CA THR A 171 7.00 11.37 -0.60
C THR A 171 7.77 10.92 -1.84
N ARG A 172 9.10 10.90 -1.77
CA ARG A 172 9.96 10.43 -2.88
C ARG A 172 9.85 8.93 -3.11
N LEU A 173 9.61 8.13 -2.06
CA LEU A 173 9.46 6.68 -2.15
C LEU A 173 8.08 6.22 -2.63
N GLN A 174 7.08 7.10 -2.63
CA GLN A 174 5.71 6.71 -3.01
C GLN A 174 5.59 6.13 -4.42
N GLU A 175 6.24 6.73 -5.41
CA GLU A 175 6.19 6.26 -6.78
C GLU A 175 6.84 4.88 -6.95
N PRO A 176 8.06 4.62 -6.47
CA PRO A 176 8.66 3.28 -6.47
C PRO A 176 7.85 2.23 -5.70
N ILE A 177 7.26 2.60 -4.55
CA ILE A 177 6.39 1.67 -3.80
C ILE A 177 5.14 1.30 -4.61
N GLN A 178 4.53 2.27 -5.29
CA GLN A 178 3.39 1.99 -6.17
C GLN A 178 3.79 1.19 -7.41
N CYS A 179 4.99 1.42 -7.96
CA CYS A 179 5.56 0.63 -9.04
C CYS A 179 5.68 -0.86 -8.64
N LEU A 180 6.14 -1.15 -7.43
CA LEU A 180 6.21 -2.51 -6.88
C LEU A 180 4.82 -3.14 -6.60
N ASN A 181 3.76 -2.34 -6.57
CA ASN A 181 2.40 -2.86 -6.54
C ASN A 181 1.90 -3.20 -7.94
N MET A 182 1.93 -2.23 -8.84
CA MET A 182 1.48 -2.36 -10.22
C MET A 182 2.17 -1.33 -11.09
N THR A 183 2.80 -1.79 -12.14
CA THR A 183 3.39 -0.97 -13.20
C THR A 183 2.48 -1.03 -14.42
N PHE A 184 1.90 0.10 -14.80
CA PHE A 184 1.04 0.16 -15.98
C PHE A 184 1.88 0.34 -17.25
N PRO A 185 1.45 -0.23 -18.38
CA PRO A 185 2.09 0.00 -19.68
C PRO A 185 2.17 1.49 -20.05
N MET A 186 3.21 1.88 -20.74
CA MET A 186 3.40 3.23 -21.30
C MET A 186 3.33 3.20 -22.82
N ASN A 187 2.59 4.16 -23.40
CA ASN A 187 2.24 4.15 -24.83
C ASN A 187 3.44 4.22 -25.79
N ASN A 188 4.52 4.86 -25.37
CA ASN A 188 5.66 5.13 -26.25
C ASN A 188 6.77 4.07 -26.14
N LEU A 189 6.58 3.06 -25.30
CA LEU A 189 7.50 1.92 -25.21
C LEU A 189 7.04 0.81 -26.15
N THR A 190 7.74 0.65 -27.26
CA THR A 190 7.51 -0.46 -28.19
C THR A 190 8.28 -1.70 -27.72
N ALA A 191 7.95 -2.87 -28.29
CA ALA A 191 8.66 -4.11 -27.95
C ALA A 191 10.17 -4.07 -28.28
N ASP A 192 10.56 -3.20 -29.22
CA ASP A 192 11.96 -3.00 -29.60
C ASP A 192 12.70 -2.03 -28.64
N SER A 193 11.97 -1.26 -27.83
CA SER A 193 12.52 -0.38 -26.76
C SER A 193 12.64 -1.11 -25.42
N SER A 194 12.86 -2.41 -25.43
CA SER A 194 13.11 -3.20 -24.22
C SER A 194 14.53 -3.00 -23.66
N ASP A 195 15.35 -2.20 -24.31
CA ASP A 195 16.64 -1.82 -23.77
C ASP A 195 16.46 -0.72 -22.71
N PRO A 196 16.93 -0.89 -21.49
CA PRO A 196 16.86 0.12 -20.45
C PRO A 196 17.47 1.48 -20.87
N GLU A 197 18.49 1.48 -21.74
CA GLU A 197 19.11 2.70 -22.24
C GLU A 197 18.16 3.50 -23.17
N ASP A 198 17.36 2.82 -23.98
CA ASP A 198 16.36 3.46 -24.84
C ASP A 198 15.24 4.10 -24.02
N ILE A 199 14.78 3.43 -22.99
CA ILE A 199 13.74 3.95 -22.07
C ILE A 199 14.28 5.18 -21.33
N HIS A 200 15.52 5.11 -20.86
CA HIS A 200 16.17 6.23 -20.17
C HIS A 200 16.26 7.48 -21.07
N SER A 201 16.67 7.31 -22.32
CA SER A 201 16.76 8.42 -23.27
C SER A 201 15.39 9.03 -23.59
N MET A 202 14.33 8.22 -23.67
CA MET A 202 12.96 8.70 -23.89
C MET A 202 12.41 9.49 -22.69
N VAL A 203 12.83 9.14 -21.48
CA VAL A 203 12.47 9.87 -20.25
C VAL A 203 13.24 11.20 -20.20
N GLU A 204 14.55 11.20 -20.47
CA GLU A 204 15.37 12.42 -20.52
C GLU A 204 14.87 13.40 -21.58
N ASP A 205 14.46 12.91 -22.74
CA ASP A 205 13.87 13.72 -23.82
C ASP A 205 12.44 14.24 -23.49
N GLY A 206 11.88 13.88 -22.33
CA GLY A 206 10.52 14.26 -21.93
C GLY A 206 9.41 13.63 -22.77
N LYS A 207 9.72 12.62 -23.57
CA LYS A 207 8.76 11.91 -24.41
C LYS A 207 7.87 10.94 -23.61
N VAL A 208 8.38 10.47 -22.47
CA VAL A 208 7.69 9.53 -21.54
C VAL A 208 7.84 10.05 -20.12
N SER A 209 6.73 10.04 -19.40
CA SER A 209 6.74 10.34 -17.96
C SER A 209 6.64 9.02 -17.19
N ILE A 210 7.66 8.68 -16.43
CA ILE A 210 7.67 7.47 -15.58
C ILE A 210 6.48 7.48 -14.59
N LYS A 211 6.03 8.67 -14.20
CA LYS A 211 4.88 8.85 -13.30
C LYS A 211 3.56 8.31 -13.90
N ASP A 212 3.49 8.20 -15.22
CA ASP A 212 2.33 7.65 -15.92
C ASP A 212 2.31 6.11 -15.91
N ALA A 213 3.34 5.48 -15.35
CA ALA A 213 3.38 4.03 -15.15
C ALA A 213 2.76 3.57 -13.82
N VAL A 214 2.38 4.48 -12.91
CA VAL A 214 1.94 4.08 -11.56
C VAL A 214 0.65 4.76 -11.12
N GLY A 215 -0.04 4.11 -10.19
CA GLY A 215 -1.19 4.66 -9.48
C GLY A 215 -2.32 5.13 -10.38
N THR A 216 -2.98 6.23 -9.98
CA THR A 216 -4.11 6.82 -10.71
C THR A 216 -3.73 7.27 -12.12
N ARG A 217 -2.50 7.76 -12.31
CA ARG A 217 -2.02 8.20 -13.63
C ARG A 217 -1.88 7.01 -14.57
N GLY A 218 -1.23 5.94 -14.12
CA GLY A 218 -1.04 4.73 -14.91
C GLY A 218 -2.36 4.06 -15.29
N LEU A 219 -3.31 3.96 -14.35
CA LEU A 219 -4.64 3.46 -14.66
C LEU A 219 -5.34 4.30 -15.73
N LYS A 220 -5.34 5.63 -15.60
CA LYS A 220 -5.95 6.56 -16.57
C LYS A 220 -5.21 6.60 -17.91
N ALA A 221 -3.90 6.35 -17.93
CA ALA A 221 -3.12 6.29 -19.15
C ALA A 221 -3.46 5.05 -19.99
N THR A 222 -3.85 3.94 -19.36
CA THR A 222 -4.07 2.64 -19.99
C THR A 222 -5.53 2.28 -20.17
N MET A 223 -6.41 2.79 -19.32
CA MET A 223 -7.83 2.45 -19.32
C MET A 223 -8.71 3.68 -19.24
N ASP A 224 -9.85 3.62 -19.92
CA ASP A 224 -10.94 4.59 -19.77
C ASP A 224 -11.97 4.03 -18.80
N TYR A 225 -12.43 4.90 -17.89
CA TYR A 225 -13.53 4.60 -16.99
C TYR A 225 -14.83 5.11 -17.58
N ILE A 226 -15.79 4.23 -17.77
CA ILE A 226 -17.10 4.56 -18.34
C ILE A 226 -18.11 4.61 -17.19
N ASP A 227 -18.53 5.82 -16.86
CA ASP A 227 -19.57 6.09 -15.87
C ASP A 227 -20.90 6.32 -16.61
N ASP A 228 -21.69 5.27 -16.74
CA ASP A 228 -23.02 5.37 -17.37
C ASP A 228 -24.08 5.76 -16.33
N ARG A 229 -24.21 7.06 -16.07
CA ARG A 229 -25.15 7.63 -15.11
C ARG A 229 -26.61 7.59 -15.56
N THR A 230 -26.92 7.09 -16.76
CA THR A 230 -28.25 7.19 -17.36
C THR A 230 -29.28 6.21 -16.81
N GLU A 231 -28.88 5.20 -16.06
CA GLU A 231 -29.80 4.26 -15.42
C GLU A 231 -29.63 4.25 -13.89
N SER A 232 -30.70 4.04 -13.16
CA SER A 232 -30.86 4.14 -11.72
C SER A 232 -30.07 3.17 -10.82
N ASN A 233 -29.01 2.53 -11.31
CA ASN A 233 -28.19 1.56 -10.57
C ASN A 233 -26.79 2.10 -10.32
N TYR A 234 -26.42 2.25 -9.07
CA TYR A 234 -25.19 2.87 -8.54
C TYR A 234 -23.87 2.14 -8.85
N MET A 235 -23.87 1.01 -9.55
CA MET A 235 -22.69 0.16 -9.77
C MET A 235 -22.18 0.15 -11.22
N LYS A 236 -22.13 1.29 -11.89
CA LYS A 236 -21.96 1.33 -13.34
C LYS A 236 -20.59 1.71 -13.85
N GLY A 237 -19.62 1.83 -12.97
CA GLY A 237 -18.26 2.06 -13.43
C GLY A 237 -17.65 0.81 -14.04
N GLN A 238 -17.33 0.88 -15.31
CA GLN A 238 -16.64 -0.15 -16.04
C GLN A 238 -15.38 0.42 -16.69
N PHE A 239 -14.34 -0.41 -16.75
CA PHE A 239 -13.09 -0.07 -17.40
C PHE A 239 -13.02 -0.67 -18.79
N THR A 240 -12.48 0.06 -19.73
CA THR A 240 -12.10 -0.43 -21.05
C THR A 240 -10.67 -0.05 -21.36
N TYR A 241 -9.92 -0.97 -21.97
CA TYR A 241 -8.58 -0.66 -22.43
C TYR A 241 -8.61 0.45 -23.47
N LYS A 242 -7.67 1.38 -23.41
CA LYS A 242 -7.49 2.37 -24.47
C LYS A 242 -7.11 1.69 -25.80
N PRO A 243 -7.43 2.32 -26.97
CA PRO A 243 -7.17 1.72 -28.28
C PRO A 243 -5.72 1.29 -28.48
N TRP A 244 -4.75 2.08 -28.00
CA TRP A 244 -3.34 1.75 -28.12
C TRP A 244 -2.94 0.52 -27.32
N VAL A 245 -3.57 0.28 -26.16
CA VAL A 245 -3.36 -0.95 -25.37
C VAL A 245 -3.98 -2.15 -26.07
N GLN A 246 -5.23 -2.00 -26.57
CA GLN A 246 -5.93 -3.09 -27.23
C GLN A 246 -5.24 -3.58 -28.52
N ASN A 247 -4.62 -2.67 -29.25
CA ASN A 247 -4.00 -2.95 -30.54
C ASN A 247 -2.47 -3.12 -30.46
N GLY A 248 -1.89 -2.89 -29.25
CA GLY A 248 -0.46 -2.95 -29.02
C GLY A 248 0.01 -4.26 -28.37
N ILE A 249 1.29 -4.30 -28.09
CA ILE A 249 1.98 -5.42 -27.42
C ILE A 249 1.44 -5.69 -26.01
N HIS A 250 0.91 -4.66 -25.37
CA HIS A 250 0.39 -4.72 -24.01
C HIS A 250 -1.08 -5.19 -23.93
N LYS A 251 -1.61 -5.71 -25.04
CA LYS A 251 -2.99 -6.22 -25.09
C LYS A 251 -3.27 -7.20 -23.96
N ASN A 252 -4.37 -6.93 -23.21
CA ASN A 252 -4.81 -7.76 -22.10
C ASN A 252 -3.74 -7.95 -21.02
N PHE A 253 -3.03 -6.91 -20.63
CA PHE A 253 -1.93 -7.01 -19.66
C PHE A 253 -2.37 -7.48 -18.27
N PHE A 254 -3.66 -7.45 -17.93
CA PHE A 254 -4.21 -8.09 -16.73
C PHE A 254 -4.43 -9.60 -16.86
N ALA A 255 -4.28 -10.18 -18.05
CA ALA A 255 -4.39 -11.62 -18.20
C ALA A 255 -3.31 -12.34 -17.37
N ILE A 256 -3.67 -13.48 -16.78
CA ILE A 256 -2.83 -14.18 -15.79
C ILE A 256 -1.45 -14.61 -16.34
N ASP A 257 -1.39 -14.88 -17.62
CA ASP A 257 -0.15 -15.21 -18.35
C ASP A 257 0.74 -13.98 -18.60
N LYS A 258 0.21 -12.77 -18.46
CA LYS A 258 0.90 -11.51 -18.74
C LYS A 258 1.10 -10.63 -17.50
N VAL A 259 0.16 -10.65 -16.57
CA VAL A 259 0.16 -9.73 -15.42
C VAL A 259 1.45 -9.79 -14.60
N GLY A 260 2.14 -10.93 -14.60
CA GLY A 260 3.43 -11.09 -13.93
C GLY A 260 4.52 -10.17 -14.42
N ASN A 261 4.48 -9.72 -15.68
CA ASN A 261 5.42 -8.74 -16.23
C ASN A 261 5.18 -7.32 -15.68
N TYR A 262 3.95 -7.02 -15.24
CA TYR A 262 3.52 -5.70 -14.78
C TYR A 262 3.34 -5.64 -13.27
N SER A 263 3.11 -6.79 -12.63
CA SER A 263 2.98 -6.95 -11.20
C SER A 263 3.26 -8.38 -10.79
N GLY A 264 4.45 -8.66 -10.34
CA GLY A 264 4.79 -9.94 -9.72
C GLY A 264 3.92 -10.21 -8.49
N LYS A 265 3.61 -9.17 -7.71
CA LYS A 265 2.75 -9.25 -6.53
C LYS A 265 1.33 -9.70 -6.86
N ILE A 266 0.66 -9.07 -7.83
CA ILE A 266 -0.70 -9.44 -8.25
C ILE A 266 -0.70 -10.86 -8.82
N LYS A 267 0.30 -11.23 -9.63
CA LYS A 267 0.44 -12.58 -10.16
C LYS A 267 0.49 -13.62 -9.03
N GLN A 268 1.35 -13.39 -8.06
CA GLN A 268 1.51 -14.31 -6.93
C GLN A 268 0.25 -14.40 -6.07
N ILE A 269 -0.43 -13.26 -5.82
CA ILE A 269 -1.71 -13.28 -5.11
C ILE A 269 -2.76 -14.10 -5.89
N CYS A 270 -2.83 -13.92 -7.21
CA CYS A 270 -3.72 -14.72 -8.05
C CYS A 270 -3.43 -16.22 -7.95
N ASP A 271 -2.16 -16.62 -7.96
CA ASP A 271 -1.77 -18.02 -7.79
C ASP A 271 -2.19 -18.56 -6.42
N CYS A 272 -1.95 -17.80 -5.35
CA CYS A 272 -2.40 -18.16 -4.02
C CYS A 272 -3.94 -18.26 -3.92
N VAL A 273 -4.68 -17.36 -4.57
CA VAL A 273 -6.15 -17.40 -4.60
C VAL A 273 -6.65 -18.69 -5.23
N VAL A 274 -5.99 -19.14 -6.29
CA VAL A 274 -6.32 -20.38 -6.99
C VAL A 274 -6.13 -21.61 -6.13
N GLU A 275 -5.05 -21.64 -5.36
CA GLU A 275 -4.69 -22.77 -4.50
C GLU A 275 -5.46 -22.75 -3.16
N SER A 276 -6.00 -21.60 -2.79
CA SER A 276 -6.65 -21.41 -1.50
C SER A 276 -8.08 -21.96 -1.48
N THR A 277 -8.54 -22.32 -0.27
CA THR A 277 -9.93 -22.71 0.00
C THR A 277 -10.53 -21.79 1.06
N GLY A 278 -11.82 -21.46 0.91
CA GLY A 278 -12.53 -20.62 1.87
C GLY A 278 -12.53 -19.12 1.51
N VAL A 279 -12.71 -18.28 2.52
CA VAL A 279 -12.81 -16.82 2.36
C VAL A 279 -11.41 -16.22 2.37
N ILE A 280 -11.13 -15.39 1.37
CA ILE A 280 -9.83 -14.73 1.21
C ILE A 280 -10.04 -13.23 1.39
N LEU A 281 -9.23 -12.58 2.21
CA LEU A 281 -9.20 -11.14 2.39
C LEU A 281 -7.92 -10.58 1.75
N ILE A 282 -8.08 -9.66 0.79
CA ILE A 282 -7.00 -8.94 0.16
C ILE A 282 -7.11 -7.48 0.57
N TYR A 283 -6.07 -6.94 1.18
CA TYR A 283 -6.01 -5.55 1.61
C TYR A 283 -4.96 -4.76 0.81
N SER A 284 -5.30 -3.54 0.42
CA SER A 284 -4.38 -2.56 -0.12
C SER A 284 -4.80 -1.16 0.29
N GLN A 285 -3.84 -0.33 0.64
CA GLN A 285 -4.08 1.11 0.87
C GLN A 285 -4.27 1.90 -0.43
N TYR A 286 -3.86 1.32 -1.56
CA TYR A 286 -3.98 1.94 -2.88
C TYR A 286 -5.21 1.40 -3.61
N LEU A 287 -6.05 2.29 -4.13
CA LEU A 287 -7.22 1.92 -4.90
C LEU A 287 -6.84 1.70 -6.38
N ASP A 288 -6.41 2.77 -7.06
CA ASP A 288 -6.12 2.75 -8.51
C ASP A 288 -4.84 1.98 -8.86
N GLY A 289 -3.84 1.98 -7.97
CA GLY A 289 -2.59 1.22 -8.11
C GLY A 289 -2.55 -0.10 -7.34
N GLY A 290 -3.68 -0.57 -6.80
CA GLY A 290 -3.75 -1.77 -5.96
C GLY A 290 -5.05 -2.55 -6.13
N LEU A 291 -6.14 -2.14 -5.47
CA LEU A 291 -7.39 -2.92 -5.44
C LEU A 291 -8.07 -3.05 -6.81
N ILE A 292 -8.09 -1.99 -7.63
CA ILE A 292 -8.68 -2.05 -8.98
C ILE A 292 -7.87 -2.99 -9.89
N PRO A 293 -6.55 -2.86 -10.03
CA PRO A 293 -5.73 -3.83 -10.75
C PRO A 293 -5.91 -5.27 -10.28
N MET A 294 -5.98 -5.48 -8.96
CA MET A 294 -6.21 -6.80 -8.39
C MET A 294 -7.57 -7.38 -8.82
N ALA A 295 -8.64 -6.57 -8.74
CA ALA A 295 -9.98 -7.00 -9.16
C ALA A 295 -10.05 -7.32 -10.65
N LEU A 296 -9.40 -6.51 -11.51
CA LEU A 296 -9.32 -6.77 -12.95
C LEU A 296 -8.55 -8.06 -13.26
N ALA A 297 -7.48 -8.34 -12.51
CA ALA A 297 -6.75 -9.60 -12.62
C ALA A 297 -7.59 -10.80 -12.17
N LEU A 298 -8.36 -10.68 -11.08
CA LEU A 298 -9.30 -11.71 -10.64
C LEU A 298 -10.38 -11.98 -11.67
N GLU A 299 -10.93 -10.95 -12.31
CA GLU A 299 -11.90 -11.14 -13.40
C GLU A 299 -11.26 -11.82 -14.62
N SER A 300 -9.99 -11.53 -14.89
CA SER A 300 -9.23 -12.23 -15.93
C SER A 300 -8.99 -13.70 -15.61
N LEU A 301 -9.05 -14.11 -14.33
CA LEU A 301 -9.07 -15.50 -13.88
C LEU A 301 -10.47 -16.15 -13.99
N GLY A 302 -11.52 -15.38 -14.24
CA GLY A 302 -12.90 -15.85 -14.27
C GLY A 302 -13.62 -15.76 -12.93
N ILE A 303 -13.02 -15.13 -11.90
CA ILE A 303 -13.68 -14.81 -10.64
C ILE A 303 -14.54 -13.57 -10.88
N THR A 304 -15.85 -13.67 -10.66
CA THR A 304 -16.80 -12.62 -10.99
C THR A 304 -17.15 -11.78 -9.77
N ARG A 305 -17.50 -10.52 -10.00
CA ARG A 305 -17.95 -9.62 -8.94
C ARG A 305 -19.29 -10.08 -8.37
N HIS A 306 -19.47 -9.99 -7.05
CA HIS A 306 -20.74 -10.20 -6.36
C HIS A 306 -21.49 -8.87 -6.20
N GLY A 307 -22.82 -8.91 -6.21
CA GLY A 307 -23.67 -7.74 -5.95
C GLY A 307 -24.84 -7.63 -6.91
N SER A 308 -25.71 -6.64 -6.69
CA SER A 308 -26.94 -6.40 -7.44
C SER A 308 -26.73 -6.16 -8.94
N ALA A 309 -25.51 -5.98 -9.36
CA ALA A 309 -25.19 -5.67 -10.75
C ALA A 309 -24.57 -6.85 -11.51
N ASP A 310 -24.13 -7.93 -10.90
CA ASP A 310 -23.42 -9.07 -11.54
C ASP A 310 -22.53 -8.64 -12.76
N LYS A 311 -22.12 -7.34 -12.77
CA LYS A 311 -21.42 -6.72 -13.88
C LYS A 311 -19.93 -6.73 -13.60
N SER A 312 -19.20 -7.23 -14.56
CA SER A 312 -17.76 -7.14 -14.62
C SER A 312 -17.28 -5.69 -14.51
N LEU A 313 -16.15 -5.48 -13.88
CA LEU A 313 -15.41 -4.20 -13.97
C LEU A 313 -14.92 -3.92 -15.38
N PHE A 314 -14.73 -4.95 -16.20
CA PHE A 314 -14.49 -4.75 -17.62
C PHE A 314 -15.81 -4.48 -18.36
N LYS A 315 -15.84 -3.47 -19.21
CA LYS A 315 -16.94 -3.25 -20.17
C LYS A 315 -17.11 -4.44 -21.10
N THR A 316 -16.02 -5.01 -21.55
CA THR A 316 -15.96 -6.24 -22.32
C THR A 316 -15.21 -7.27 -21.50
N PRO A 317 -15.91 -8.15 -20.75
CA PRO A 317 -15.26 -9.18 -19.97
C PRO A 317 -14.34 -10.04 -20.83
N PRO A 318 -13.25 -10.59 -20.29
CA PRO A 318 -12.40 -11.53 -21.00
C PRO A 318 -13.23 -12.70 -21.54
N ILE A 319 -13.10 -12.98 -22.84
CA ILE A 319 -13.93 -14.00 -23.53
C ILE A 319 -13.60 -15.40 -23.04
N ASP A 320 -12.32 -15.66 -22.77
CA ASP A 320 -11.81 -16.92 -22.25
C ASP A 320 -11.01 -16.68 -20.95
N PRO A 321 -11.69 -16.56 -19.80
CA PRO A 321 -10.96 -16.58 -18.54
C PRO A 321 -10.21 -17.90 -18.42
N LEU A 322 -8.98 -17.88 -17.99
CA LEU A 322 -8.17 -19.07 -17.78
C LEU A 322 -8.97 -20.09 -16.93
N ARG A 323 -9.28 -21.21 -17.53
CA ARG A 323 -9.91 -22.32 -16.81
C ARG A 323 -8.86 -22.98 -15.95
N ILE A 324 -8.93 -22.72 -14.67
CA ILE A 324 -8.12 -23.43 -13.70
C ILE A 324 -8.83 -24.74 -13.40
N GLY A 325 -8.38 -25.81 -14.05
CA GLY A 325 -8.95 -27.14 -13.94
C GLY A 325 -10.26 -27.34 -14.74
N PRO A 326 -10.88 -28.51 -14.64
CA PRO A 326 -12.05 -28.92 -15.45
C PRO A 326 -13.35 -28.23 -15.04
N LYS A 327 -13.36 -27.45 -13.95
CA LYS A 327 -14.54 -26.75 -13.46
C LYS A 327 -14.30 -25.24 -13.45
N LYS A 328 -15.26 -24.49 -13.96
CA LYS A 328 -15.32 -23.02 -13.79
C LYS A 328 -15.30 -22.72 -12.28
N LEU A 329 -14.39 -21.87 -11.84
CA LEU A 329 -14.35 -21.46 -10.44
C LEU A 329 -15.65 -20.71 -10.09
N PRO A 330 -16.49 -21.22 -9.18
CA PRO A 330 -17.73 -20.53 -8.77
C PRO A 330 -17.46 -19.37 -7.81
N ALA A 331 -16.19 -18.98 -7.63
CA ALA A 331 -15.79 -17.93 -6.72
C ALA A 331 -16.25 -16.57 -7.20
N LYS A 332 -16.64 -15.72 -6.24
CA LYS A 332 -16.98 -14.31 -6.45
C LYS A 332 -16.14 -13.44 -5.53
N TYR A 333 -15.89 -12.20 -5.95
CA TYR A 333 -15.23 -11.21 -5.10
C TYR A 333 -16.16 -10.04 -4.76
N ILE A 334 -15.91 -9.41 -3.63
CA ILE A 334 -16.56 -8.18 -3.18
C ILE A 334 -15.47 -7.13 -2.96
N MET A 335 -15.73 -5.91 -3.42
CA MET A 335 -14.86 -4.76 -3.12
C MET A 335 -15.50 -3.94 -2.01
N ILE A 336 -14.73 -3.67 -0.96
CA ILE A 336 -15.11 -2.80 0.15
C ILE A 336 -14.16 -1.61 0.12
N THR A 337 -14.63 -0.47 -0.38
CA THR A 337 -13.84 0.75 -0.53
C THR A 337 -14.65 1.96 -0.09
N GLY A 338 -13.98 3.09 0.21
CA GLY A 338 -14.67 4.35 0.46
C GLY A 338 -15.29 5.00 -0.79
N GLU A 339 -15.03 4.46 -1.99
CA GLU A 339 -15.52 5.03 -3.24
C GLU A 339 -16.84 4.43 -3.69
N LYS A 340 -17.90 5.23 -3.68
CA LYS A 340 -19.27 4.85 -4.10
C LYS A 340 -19.35 4.35 -5.55
N ARG A 341 -18.47 4.82 -6.45
CA ARG A 341 -18.46 4.37 -7.85
C ARG A 341 -18.07 2.91 -8.02
N ILE A 342 -17.33 2.35 -7.05
CA ILE A 342 -16.78 0.99 -7.12
C ILE A 342 -17.41 0.08 -6.07
N SER A 343 -17.77 0.63 -4.93
CA SER A 343 -18.34 -0.08 -3.79
C SER A 343 -19.54 0.69 -3.22
N PRO A 344 -20.67 0.73 -3.93
CA PRO A 344 -21.83 1.53 -3.55
C PRO A 344 -22.55 1.01 -2.31
N ASP A 345 -22.38 -0.25 -1.97
CA ASP A 345 -23.09 -0.92 -0.87
C ASP A 345 -22.37 -0.74 0.49
N ASN A 346 -21.40 0.16 0.57
CA ASN A 346 -20.69 0.55 1.81
C ASN A 346 -21.51 1.56 2.65
N ALA A 347 -22.81 1.57 2.57
CA ALA A 347 -23.65 2.49 3.34
C ALA A 347 -24.08 1.87 4.67
#